data_0c94a92a19c84dd04e74361025dcc8da
#
_entry.id   0c94a92a19c84dd04e74361025dcc8da
#
_cell.length_a   1.000
_cell.length_b   1.000
_cell.length_c   1.000
_cell.angle_alpha   90.00
_cell.angle_beta   90.00
_cell.angle_gamma   90.00
#
_symmetry.space_group_name_H-M   'P 1'
#
loop_
_entity.id
_entity.type
_entity.pdbx_description
1 polymer ?
#
loop_
_entity_poly.entity_id
_entity_poly.type
_entity_poly.pdbx_seq_one_letter_code
_entity_poly.pdbx_strand_id
1 'polypeptide(L)'
;DRRQRQMCIRDSLVPFLPTNANIPVGTKEAIEGISAAPYGSGLILNISYAYIKMLGTAGLKKATEYAILNANYLKELLAEHFPILYANANGRVAHECIVDFRQFKTLGIEVADVAKRLMDYGFHAPTVSFPVAGTLMIEPTESESKEEIERFAEALINIKKEIEEIANGEADASNNVLKNAPHTEQLLISDDWDKPYGREKAAYPLEWVRTHKFFATVARVDEAYGDRNLICTCEPIEAYM
;
A
#
# COMPACT_ATOMS: atom_id res chain seq x y z
N ASP A 1 -21.95 21.11 -10.05
CA ASP A 1 -21.46 20.88 -11.09
C ASP A 1 -20.60 19.67 -11.37
N ARG A 2 -20.16 18.88 -10.36
CA ARG A 2 -19.50 17.61 -10.52
C ARG A 2 -20.41 16.55 -11.17
N ARG A 3 -21.70 16.54 -10.84
CA ARG A 3 -22.71 15.66 -11.48
C ARG A 3 -22.92 15.99 -12.95
N GLN A 4 -22.93 17.27 -13.29
CA GLN A 4 -23.09 17.74 -14.65
C GLN A 4 -21.86 17.42 -15.52
N ARG A 5 -20.64 17.53 -14.97
CA ARG A 5 -19.42 17.08 -15.64
C ARG A 5 -19.42 15.57 -15.91
N GLN A 6 -19.86 14.76 -14.95
CA GLN A 6 -19.97 13.31 -15.15
C GLN A 6 -21.02 12.93 -16.19
N MET A 7 -22.12 13.68 -16.30
CA MET A 7 -23.10 13.51 -17.37
C MET A 7 -22.50 13.85 -18.73
N CYS A 8 -21.87 15.02 -18.85
CA CYS A 8 -21.24 15.44 -20.11
C CYS A 8 -20.14 14.49 -20.59
N ILE A 9 -19.31 13.96 -19.67
CA ILE A 9 -18.31 12.96 -20.01
C ILE A 9 -18.97 11.67 -20.52
N ARG A 10 -20.00 11.19 -19.85
CA ARG A 10 -20.75 10.00 -20.30
C ARG A 10 -21.38 10.19 -21.69
N ASP A 11 -22.02 11.31 -21.89
CA ASP A 11 -22.69 11.60 -23.17
C ASP A 11 -21.69 11.69 -24.32
N SER A 12 -20.52 12.28 -24.08
CA SER A 12 -19.46 12.36 -25.07
C SER A 12 -18.79 11.01 -25.36
N LEU A 13 -18.87 10.03 -24.43
CA LEU A 13 -18.33 8.68 -24.61
C LEU A 13 -19.34 7.69 -25.24
N VAL A 14 -20.62 8.04 -25.30
CA VAL A 14 -21.65 7.16 -25.86
C VAL A 14 -21.30 6.62 -27.25
N PRO A 15 -20.75 7.41 -28.20
CA PRO A 15 -20.36 6.90 -29.51
C PRO A 15 -19.34 5.76 -29.50
N PHE A 16 -18.53 5.69 -28.45
CA PHE A 16 -17.41 4.73 -28.28
C PHE A 16 -17.78 3.54 -27.39
N LEU A 17 -18.94 3.54 -26.78
CA LEU A 17 -19.37 2.43 -25.90
C LEU A 17 -19.59 1.14 -26.71
N PRO A 18 -19.24 -0.03 -26.13
CA PRO A 18 -19.48 -1.31 -26.76
C PRO A 18 -20.98 -1.51 -27.12
N THR A 19 -21.24 -2.07 -28.28
CA THR A 19 -22.59 -2.42 -28.70
C THR A 19 -22.84 -3.92 -28.56
N ASN A 20 -24.10 -4.32 -28.35
CA ASN A 20 -24.52 -5.70 -28.47
C ASN A 20 -25.94 -5.76 -29.09
N ALA A 21 -26.37 -6.94 -29.49
CA ALA A 21 -27.66 -7.13 -30.18
C ALA A 21 -28.89 -6.73 -29.33
N ASN A 22 -28.76 -6.79 -27.99
CA ASN A 22 -29.87 -6.52 -27.07
C ASN A 22 -29.90 -5.06 -26.59
N ILE A 23 -28.74 -4.41 -26.55
CA ILE A 23 -28.61 -3.03 -26.10
C ILE A 23 -27.72 -2.27 -27.10
N PRO A 24 -28.30 -1.73 -28.16
CA PRO A 24 -27.57 -1.03 -29.21
C PRO A 24 -27.17 0.39 -28.73
N VAL A 25 -26.27 0.48 -27.78
CA VAL A 25 -25.65 1.73 -27.32
C VAL A 25 -24.27 1.84 -27.96
N GLY A 26 -24.00 2.96 -28.56
CA GLY A 26 -22.77 3.17 -29.32
C GLY A 26 -23.04 3.34 -30.81
N THR A 27 -22.02 3.68 -31.54
CA THR A 27 -22.10 4.01 -32.99
C THR A 27 -21.00 3.31 -33.78
N LYS A 28 -20.63 3.86 -34.91
CA LYS A 28 -19.57 3.35 -35.77
C LYS A 28 -18.18 3.39 -35.13
N GLU A 29 -17.99 4.26 -34.17
CA GLU A 29 -16.72 4.37 -33.39
C GLU A 29 -16.66 3.39 -32.23
N ALA A 30 -17.72 2.65 -31.94
CA ALA A 30 -17.77 1.69 -30.86
C ALA A 30 -16.75 0.57 -31.05
N ILE A 31 -15.99 0.27 -30.00
CA ILE A 31 -15.13 -0.90 -29.95
C ILE A 31 -15.93 -2.13 -29.54
N GLU A 32 -15.47 -3.30 -29.93
CA GLU A 32 -16.05 -4.56 -29.43
C GLU A 32 -15.75 -4.72 -27.93
N GLY A 33 -16.59 -5.50 -27.24
CA GLY A 33 -16.37 -5.83 -25.84
C GLY A 33 -15.05 -6.62 -25.66
N ILE A 34 -14.15 -6.10 -24.83
CA ILE A 34 -12.84 -6.73 -24.55
C ILE A 34 -13.01 -7.93 -23.62
N SER A 35 -14.08 -7.95 -22.84
CA SER A 35 -14.42 -9.04 -21.91
C SER A 35 -15.90 -9.40 -22.01
N ALA A 36 -16.30 -10.50 -21.38
CA ALA A 36 -17.70 -10.92 -21.32
C ALA A 36 -18.64 -9.88 -20.65
N ALA A 37 -18.08 -8.91 -19.94
CA ALA A 37 -18.82 -7.84 -19.25
C ALA A 37 -18.30 -6.45 -19.68
N PRO A 38 -18.60 -5.99 -20.91
CA PRO A 38 -18.07 -4.75 -21.48
C PRO A 38 -18.45 -3.49 -20.69
N TYR A 39 -19.49 -3.54 -19.89
CA TYR A 39 -19.95 -2.45 -19.01
C TYR A 39 -19.54 -2.66 -17.55
N GLY A 40 -18.67 -3.61 -17.26
CA GLY A 40 -18.28 -4.04 -15.92
C GLY A 40 -19.14 -5.19 -15.38
N SER A 41 -18.75 -5.72 -14.24
CA SER A 41 -19.47 -6.83 -13.61
C SER A 41 -20.66 -6.31 -12.79
N GLY A 42 -21.88 -6.60 -13.23
CA GLY A 42 -23.10 -6.24 -12.49
C GLY A 42 -23.20 -6.88 -11.10
N LEU A 43 -22.49 -7.99 -10.89
CA LEU A 43 -22.46 -8.68 -9.61
C LEU A 43 -21.80 -7.83 -8.49
N ILE A 44 -20.86 -6.97 -8.83
CA ILE A 44 -20.19 -6.07 -7.88
C ILE A 44 -21.18 -5.11 -7.22
N LEU A 45 -22.26 -4.72 -7.90
CA LEU A 45 -23.28 -3.82 -7.36
C LEU A 45 -23.96 -4.39 -6.11
N ASN A 46 -24.04 -5.71 -5.98
CA ASN A 46 -24.60 -6.36 -4.80
C ASN A 46 -23.76 -6.12 -3.54
N ILE A 47 -22.45 -5.97 -3.67
CA ILE A 47 -21.54 -5.67 -2.56
C ILE A 47 -21.86 -4.26 -2.03
N SER A 48 -21.89 -3.26 -2.89
CA SER A 48 -22.24 -1.88 -2.50
C SER A 48 -23.67 -1.79 -1.95
N TYR A 49 -24.61 -2.50 -2.55
CA TYR A 49 -25.99 -2.54 -2.07
C TYR A 49 -26.09 -3.14 -0.66
N ALA A 50 -25.44 -4.28 -0.43
CA ALA A 50 -25.42 -4.93 0.87
C ALA A 50 -24.76 -4.02 1.94
N TYR A 51 -23.62 -3.42 1.63
CA TYR A 51 -22.92 -2.48 2.52
C TYR A 51 -23.83 -1.31 2.93
N ILE A 52 -24.48 -0.66 1.96
CA ILE A 52 -25.40 0.46 2.22
C ILE A 52 -26.61 -0.01 3.07
N LYS A 53 -27.17 -1.17 2.77
CA LYS A 53 -28.32 -1.71 3.50
C LYS A 53 -27.97 -2.09 4.93
N MET A 54 -26.79 -2.66 5.15
CA MET A 54 -26.33 -3.05 6.48
C MET A 54 -26.05 -1.83 7.37
N LEU A 55 -25.43 -0.80 6.83
CA LEU A 55 -25.06 0.40 7.59
C LEU A 55 -26.21 1.39 7.76
N GLY A 56 -27.06 1.53 6.76
CA GLY A 56 -28.07 2.59 6.70
C GLY A 56 -27.45 3.99 6.72
N THR A 57 -28.28 5.03 6.76
CA THR A 57 -27.82 6.43 6.72
C THR A 57 -26.91 6.78 7.91
N ALA A 58 -27.27 6.34 9.10
CA ALA A 58 -26.51 6.64 10.31
C ALA A 58 -25.15 5.93 10.32
N GLY A 59 -25.10 4.67 9.88
CA GLY A 59 -23.87 3.90 9.78
C GLY A 59 -22.91 4.45 8.74
N LEU A 60 -23.41 4.85 7.57
CA LEU A 60 -22.57 5.47 6.51
C LEU A 60 -21.94 6.78 6.99
N LYS A 61 -22.71 7.61 7.74
CA LYS A 61 -22.16 8.82 8.33
C LYS A 61 -21.05 8.49 9.34
N LYS A 62 -21.31 7.54 10.24
CA LYS A 62 -20.33 7.09 11.23
C LYS A 62 -19.06 6.54 10.57
N ALA A 63 -19.18 5.71 9.54
CA ALA A 63 -18.04 5.18 8.81
C ALA A 63 -17.10 6.31 8.34
N THR A 64 -17.67 7.36 7.73
CA THR A 64 -16.90 8.55 7.32
C THR A 64 -16.26 9.29 8.49
N GLU A 65 -17.00 9.48 9.58
CA GLU A 65 -16.49 10.13 10.79
C GLU A 65 -15.33 9.36 11.42
N TYR A 66 -15.44 8.03 11.51
CA TYR A 66 -14.38 7.17 12.03
C TYR A 66 -13.16 7.13 11.10
N ALA A 67 -13.34 7.09 9.79
CA ALA A 67 -12.22 7.14 8.86
C ALA A 67 -11.37 8.41 9.05
N ILE A 68 -12.03 9.57 9.20
CA ILE A 68 -11.36 10.84 9.46
C ILE A 68 -10.71 10.85 10.86
N LEU A 69 -11.38 10.31 11.86
CA LEU A 69 -10.84 10.20 13.22
C LEU A 69 -9.58 9.33 13.25
N ASN A 70 -9.63 8.15 12.65
CA ASN A 70 -8.52 7.20 12.59
C ASN A 70 -7.30 7.78 11.89
N ALA A 71 -7.49 8.44 10.74
CA ALA A 71 -6.40 9.08 10.03
C ALA A 71 -5.74 10.21 10.85
N ASN A 72 -6.54 11.01 11.56
CA ASN A 72 -6.01 12.05 12.43
C ASN A 72 -5.35 11.48 13.69
N TYR A 73 -5.88 10.40 14.25
CA TYR A 73 -5.24 9.71 15.37
C TYR A 73 -3.87 9.16 14.99
N LEU A 74 -3.78 8.45 13.86
CA LEU A 74 -2.50 7.98 13.33
C LEU A 74 -1.52 9.13 13.07
N LYS A 75 -2.02 10.22 12.47
CA LYS A 75 -1.23 11.43 12.23
C LYS A 75 -0.62 11.99 13.53
N GLU A 76 -1.40 12.07 14.61
CA GLU A 76 -0.89 12.55 15.91
C GLU A 76 0.21 11.65 16.47
N LEU A 77 0.07 10.32 16.35
CA LEU A 77 1.09 9.35 16.78
C LEU A 77 2.40 9.49 16.00
N LEU A 78 2.33 9.89 14.73
CA LEU A 78 3.50 9.96 13.84
C LEU A 78 4.12 11.36 13.73
N ALA A 79 3.41 12.44 14.08
CA ALA A 79 3.80 13.82 13.80
C ALA A 79 5.12 14.25 14.47
N GLU A 80 5.47 13.66 15.64
CA GLU A 80 6.75 13.93 16.31
C GLU A 80 7.94 13.18 15.66
N HIS A 81 7.64 12.19 14.83
CA HIS A 81 8.63 11.32 14.23
C HIS A 81 8.88 11.61 12.76
N PHE A 82 7.84 12.03 12.04
CA PHE A 82 7.87 12.23 10.59
C PHE A 82 7.12 13.52 10.19
N PRO A 83 7.59 14.25 9.18
CA PRO A 83 6.80 15.31 8.58
C PRO A 83 5.52 14.76 7.95
N ILE A 84 4.40 15.44 8.20
CA ILE A 84 3.10 15.12 7.61
C ILE A 84 2.75 16.19 6.59
N LEU A 85 2.48 15.78 5.35
CA LEU A 85 2.13 16.68 4.27
C LEU A 85 0.61 16.91 4.20
N TYR A 86 0.22 18.06 3.67
CA TYR A 86 -1.18 18.40 3.36
C TYR A 86 -2.13 18.44 4.56
N ALA A 87 -1.64 18.78 5.74
CA ALA A 87 -2.53 19.14 6.85
C ALA A 87 -3.15 20.52 6.60
N ASN A 88 -4.40 20.70 7.04
CA ASN A 88 -5.09 22.00 6.97
C ASN A 88 -4.55 23.00 8.02
N ALA A 89 -5.08 24.23 8.05
CA ALA A 89 -4.64 25.27 8.97
C ALA A 89 -4.77 24.90 10.46
N ASN A 90 -5.62 23.93 10.80
CA ASN A 90 -5.80 23.40 12.16
C ASN A 90 -4.91 22.16 12.42
N GLY A 91 -3.99 21.83 11.51
CA GLY A 91 -3.12 20.68 11.60
C GLY A 91 -3.82 19.32 11.38
N ARG A 92 -5.02 19.30 10.77
CA ARG A 92 -5.80 18.09 10.55
C ARG A 92 -5.72 17.60 9.10
N VAL A 93 -5.75 16.29 8.95
CA VAL A 93 -5.85 15.58 7.67
C VAL A 93 -7.28 15.12 7.41
N ALA A 94 -7.59 14.64 6.21
CA ALA A 94 -8.88 14.06 5.86
C ALA A 94 -8.96 12.58 6.34
N HIS A 95 -9.32 11.65 5.47
CA HIS A 95 -9.41 10.22 5.76
C HIS A 95 -8.07 9.48 5.55
N GLU A 96 -7.06 10.18 5.08
CA GLU A 96 -5.71 9.68 4.82
C GLU A 96 -4.65 10.65 5.33
N CYS A 97 -3.46 10.17 5.62
CA CYS A 97 -2.33 11.04 5.93
C CYS A 97 -1.11 10.69 5.06
N ILE A 98 -0.40 11.73 4.64
CA ILE A 98 0.79 11.61 3.80
C ILE A 98 2.03 11.81 4.66
N VAL A 99 2.77 10.73 4.87
CA VAL A 99 4.00 10.72 5.69
C VAL A 99 5.21 10.83 4.78
N ASP A 100 6.10 11.78 5.08
CA ASP A 100 7.26 12.12 4.27
C ASP A 100 8.53 11.41 4.73
N PHE A 101 9.14 10.62 3.84
CA PHE A 101 10.40 9.89 4.08
C PHE A 101 11.59 10.45 3.30
N ARG A 102 11.41 11.53 2.54
CA ARG A 102 12.46 12.11 1.67
C ARG A 102 13.72 12.51 2.42
N GLN A 103 13.60 12.88 3.69
CA GLN A 103 14.74 13.23 4.56
C GLN A 103 15.77 12.10 4.71
N PHE A 104 15.36 10.84 4.56
CA PHE A 104 16.25 9.68 4.71
C PHE A 104 16.99 9.30 3.43
N LYS A 105 16.70 9.98 2.32
CA LYS A 105 17.35 9.70 1.03
C LYS A 105 18.87 9.94 1.06
N THR A 106 19.33 10.89 1.86
CA THR A 106 20.77 11.16 2.04
C THR A 106 21.51 10.02 2.72
N LEU A 107 20.80 9.15 3.44
CA LEU A 107 21.33 7.92 4.07
C LEU A 107 21.23 6.72 3.12
N GLY A 108 20.80 6.92 1.88
CA GLY A 108 20.55 5.86 0.92
C GLY A 108 19.26 5.08 1.17
N ILE A 109 18.41 5.50 2.12
CA ILE A 109 17.13 4.83 2.43
C ILE A 109 16.01 5.48 1.64
N GLU A 110 15.31 4.66 0.89
CA GLU A 110 14.14 5.05 0.12
C GLU A 110 12.84 4.58 0.80
N VAL A 111 11.73 5.23 0.47
CA VAL A 111 10.41 4.86 0.99
C VAL A 111 10.04 3.40 0.65
N ALA A 112 10.55 2.87 -0.45
CA ALA A 112 10.40 1.46 -0.81
C ALA A 112 11.07 0.53 0.20
N ASP A 113 12.20 0.91 0.81
CA ASP A 113 12.86 0.15 1.86
C ASP A 113 11.98 0.07 3.12
N VAL A 114 11.37 1.20 3.48
CA VAL A 114 10.40 1.27 4.59
C VAL A 114 9.18 0.39 4.31
N ALA A 115 8.64 0.46 3.10
CA ALA A 115 7.50 -0.36 2.68
C ALA A 115 7.81 -1.87 2.76
N LYS A 116 8.98 -2.29 2.31
CA LYS A 116 9.41 -3.68 2.40
C LYS A 116 9.68 -4.10 3.85
N ARG A 117 10.23 -3.20 4.68
CA ARG A 117 10.44 -3.49 6.10
C ARG A 117 9.12 -3.63 6.88
N LEU A 118 8.08 -2.87 6.54
CA LEU A 118 6.75 -3.03 7.13
C LEU A 118 6.18 -4.46 6.95
N MET A 119 6.55 -5.16 5.87
CA MET A 119 6.13 -6.55 5.66
C MET A 119 6.70 -7.48 6.75
N ASP A 120 7.91 -7.20 7.26
CA ASP A 120 8.49 -7.97 8.37
C ASP A 120 7.73 -7.76 9.69
N TYR A 121 7.04 -6.63 9.83
CA TYR A 121 6.11 -6.36 10.94
C TYR A 121 4.70 -6.93 10.71
N GLY A 122 4.46 -7.57 9.56
CA GLY A 122 3.18 -8.18 9.23
C GLY A 122 2.17 -7.21 8.60
N PHE A 123 2.62 -6.04 8.13
CA PHE A 123 1.76 -5.08 7.45
C PHE A 123 1.94 -5.13 5.94
N HIS A 124 0.84 -5.10 5.22
CA HIS A 124 0.87 -4.72 3.81
C HIS A 124 1.19 -3.22 3.71
N ALA A 125 2.21 -2.88 2.94
CA ALA A 125 2.63 -1.49 2.86
C ALA A 125 1.53 -0.60 2.28
N PRO A 126 1.37 0.63 2.82
CA PRO A 126 0.49 1.63 2.22
C PRO A 126 0.94 2.05 0.82
N THR A 127 0.13 2.86 0.14
CA THR A 127 0.47 3.41 -1.19
C THR A 127 1.79 4.18 -1.14
N VAL A 128 2.74 3.73 -1.95
CA VAL A 128 4.11 4.26 -2.00
C VAL A 128 4.23 5.35 -3.05
N SER A 129 4.91 6.44 -2.71
CA SER A 129 5.28 7.53 -3.64
C SER A 129 4.09 8.17 -4.36
N PHE A 130 2.97 8.30 -3.68
CA PHE A 130 1.77 8.99 -4.14
C PHE A 130 1.14 9.80 -2.99
N PRO A 131 0.65 11.03 -3.23
CA PRO A 131 0.74 11.84 -4.47
C PRO A 131 2.13 12.45 -4.71
N VAL A 132 3.06 12.29 -3.78
CA VAL A 132 4.42 12.83 -3.85
C VAL A 132 5.43 11.69 -3.78
N ALA A 133 6.44 11.71 -4.65
CA ALA A 133 7.53 10.74 -4.61
C ALA A 133 8.24 10.75 -3.25
N GLY A 134 8.52 9.57 -2.69
CA GLY A 134 9.19 9.40 -1.40
C GLY A 134 8.29 9.56 -0.18
N THR A 135 6.97 9.41 -0.35
CA THR A 135 5.98 9.44 0.73
C THR A 135 5.22 8.12 0.83
N LEU A 136 4.58 7.89 1.97
CA LEU A 136 3.54 6.88 2.16
C LEU A 136 2.20 7.58 2.36
N MET A 137 1.18 7.18 1.61
CA MET A 137 -0.20 7.59 1.81
C MET A 137 -0.91 6.50 2.62
N ILE A 138 -1.26 6.82 3.84
CA ILE A 138 -1.81 5.87 4.81
C ILE A 138 -3.28 6.18 5.04
N GLU A 139 -4.13 5.19 4.80
CA GLU A 139 -5.58 5.27 4.91
C GLU A 139 -6.09 4.16 5.83
N PRO A 140 -6.26 4.42 7.14
CA PRO A 140 -6.73 3.41 8.10
C PRO A 140 -8.17 2.98 7.86
N THR A 141 -8.96 3.81 7.19
CA THR A 141 -10.41 3.70 7.03
C THR A 141 -11.19 3.68 8.37
N GLU A 142 -12.44 3.30 8.35
CA GLU A 142 -13.25 3.07 9.54
C GLU A 142 -13.05 1.66 10.13
N SER A 143 -12.41 0.77 9.39
CA SER A 143 -12.37 -0.65 9.72
C SER A 143 -11.22 -1.05 10.63
N GLU A 144 -10.17 -0.22 10.72
CA GLU A 144 -9.05 -0.51 11.61
C GLU A 144 -9.37 -0.18 13.08
N SER A 145 -8.99 -1.08 13.97
CA SER A 145 -9.11 -0.85 15.39
C SER A 145 -8.06 0.13 15.91
N LYS A 146 -8.30 0.72 17.06
CA LYS A 146 -7.32 1.60 17.71
C LYS A 146 -5.99 0.88 17.96
N GLU A 147 -6.05 -0.36 18.43
CA GLU A 147 -4.88 -1.20 18.71
C GLU A 147 -4.07 -1.45 17.44
N GLU A 148 -4.74 -1.68 16.30
CA GLU A 148 -4.06 -1.90 15.02
C GLU A 148 -3.38 -0.62 14.50
N ILE A 149 -4.02 0.53 14.69
CA ILE A 149 -3.42 1.84 14.35
C ILE A 149 -2.20 2.10 15.22
N GLU A 150 -2.26 1.79 16.52
CA GLU A 150 -1.13 1.93 17.44
C GLU A 150 0.03 0.98 17.08
N ARG A 151 -0.26 -0.28 16.76
CA ARG A 151 0.73 -1.25 16.28
C ARG A 151 1.43 -0.76 15.01
N PHE A 152 0.67 -0.23 14.06
CA PHE A 152 1.22 0.31 12.82
C PHE A 152 2.12 1.52 13.08
N ALA A 153 1.69 2.45 13.93
CA ALA A 153 2.50 3.59 14.31
C ALA A 153 3.80 3.16 15.00
N GLU A 154 3.73 2.20 15.93
CA GLU A 154 4.91 1.65 16.61
C GLU A 154 5.88 1.00 15.62
N ALA A 155 5.38 0.26 14.63
CA ALA A 155 6.20 -0.31 13.57
C ALA A 155 6.98 0.76 12.80
N LEU A 156 6.31 1.84 12.37
CA LEU A 156 6.98 2.95 11.67
C LEU A 156 7.99 3.68 12.56
N ILE A 157 7.67 3.91 13.82
CA ILE A 157 8.57 4.53 14.79
C ILE A 157 9.81 3.64 15.03
N ASN A 158 9.63 2.33 15.09
CA ASN A 158 10.76 1.41 15.22
C ASN A 158 11.61 1.34 13.95
N ILE A 159 10.99 1.39 12.77
CA ILE A 159 11.72 1.51 11.50
C ILE A 159 12.54 2.80 11.46
N LYS A 160 12.03 3.91 12.00
CA LYS A 160 12.81 5.14 12.15
C LYS A 160 14.06 4.93 13.01
N LYS A 161 13.96 4.20 14.12
CA LYS A 161 15.12 3.86 14.95
C LYS A 161 16.15 3.01 14.18
N GLU A 162 15.70 2.05 13.38
CA GLU A 162 16.56 1.26 12.48
C GLU A 162 17.28 2.17 11.45
N ILE A 163 16.63 3.23 10.97
CA ILE A 163 17.25 4.24 10.10
C ILE A 163 18.26 5.10 10.89
N GLU A 164 17.97 5.44 12.13
CA GLU A 164 18.87 6.18 13.01
C GLU A 164 20.14 5.37 13.33
N GLU A 165 20.05 4.04 13.47
CA GLU A 165 21.24 3.17 13.59
C GLU A 165 22.17 3.31 12.35
N ILE A 166 21.60 3.42 11.18
CA ILE A 166 22.38 3.64 9.94
C ILE A 166 23.03 5.03 9.95
N ALA A 167 22.27 6.05 10.34
CA ALA A 167 22.76 7.42 10.42
C ALA A 167 23.93 7.57 11.42
N ASN A 168 23.89 6.80 12.49
CA ASN A 168 24.93 6.81 13.56
C ASN A 168 26.13 5.90 13.22
N GLY A 169 26.08 5.15 12.11
CA GLY A 169 27.12 4.18 11.74
C GLY A 169 27.12 2.88 12.56
N GLU A 170 26.03 2.61 13.27
CA GLU A 170 25.81 1.37 14.03
C GLU A 170 25.35 0.22 13.12
N ALA A 171 24.75 0.55 11.96
CA ALA A 171 24.36 -0.39 10.93
C ALA A 171 24.98 0.01 9.59
N ASP A 172 25.28 -0.99 8.74
CA ASP A 172 25.85 -0.75 7.40
C ASP A 172 24.83 -0.04 6.48
N ALA A 173 25.28 0.94 5.71
CA ALA A 173 24.40 1.76 4.87
C ALA A 173 23.76 0.99 3.70
N SER A 174 24.44 -0.07 3.22
CA SER A 174 24.03 -0.85 2.05
C SER A 174 23.54 -2.26 2.39
N ASN A 175 23.94 -2.80 3.53
CA ASN A 175 23.59 -4.14 4.00
C ASN A 175 23.00 -4.09 5.41
N ASN A 176 21.73 -3.81 5.51
CA ASN A 176 21.00 -3.62 6.77
C ASN A 176 19.58 -4.21 6.68
N VAL A 177 18.85 -4.19 7.79
CA VAL A 177 17.50 -4.78 7.87
C VAL A 177 16.48 -4.17 6.91
N LEU A 178 16.62 -2.88 6.56
CA LEU A 178 15.73 -2.23 5.60
C LEU A 178 16.08 -2.62 4.15
N LYS A 179 17.36 -2.63 3.82
CA LYS A 179 17.83 -2.98 2.47
C LYS A 179 17.58 -4.43 2.11
N ASN A 180 17.61 -5.32 3.10
CA ASN A 180 17.38 -6.75 2.88
C ASN A 180 15.93 -7.20 3.11
N ALA A 181 15.06 -6.31 3.59
CA ALA A 181 13.65 -6.63 3.79
C ALA A 181 12.92 -6.84 2.45
N PRO A 182 11.86 -7.69 2.40
CA PRO A 182 11.37 -8.48 3.52
C PRO A 182 12.15 -9.77 3.73
N HIS A 183 12.16 -10.28 4.96
CA HIS A 183 12.85 -11.51 5.33
C HIS A 183 11.88 -12.70 5.30
N THR A 184 12.09 -13.60 4.33
CA THR A 184 11.29 -14.83 4.21
C THR A 184 11.68 -15.85 5.28
N GLU A 185 10.77 -16.77 5.61
CA GLU A 185 11.08 -17.89 6.49
C GLU A 185 12.27 -18.70 5.97
N GLN A 186 12.30 -18.98 4.66
CA GLN A 186 13.39 -19.73 4.03
C GLN A 186 14.74 -19.06 4.24
N LEU A 187 14.82 -17.73 4.10
CA LEU A 187 16.06 -16.99 4.34
C LEU A 187 16.50 -17.10 5.80
N LEU A 188 15.55 -17.03 6.73
CA LEU A 188 15.84 -17.05 8.17
C LEU A 188 16.30 -18.40 8.68
N ILE A 189 15.83 -19.50 8.09
CA ILE A 189 16.23 -20.88 8.50
C ILE A 189 17.44 -21.40 7.73
N SER A 190 17.90 -20.70 6.68
CA SER A 190 19.08 -21.09 5.91
C SER A 190 20.34 -21.10 6.77
N ASP A 191 21.22 -22.06 6.54
CA ASP A 191 22.54 -22.10 7.19
C ASP A 191 23.45 -20.94 6.72
N ASP A 192 23.21 -20.42 5.51
CA ASP A 192 24.00 -19.35 4.86
C ASP A 192 23.55 -17.95 5.28
N TRP A 193 23.48 -17.69 6.59
CA TRP A 193 23.16 -16.34 7.06
C TRP A 193 24.41 -15.43 7.03
N ASP A 194 24.44 -14.56 6.04
CA ASP A 194 25.56 -13.64 5.75
C ASP A 194 25.30 -12.17 6.15
N LYS A 195 24.19 -11.91 6.86
CA LYS A 195 23.79 -10.55 7.21
C LYS A 195 24.52 -10.03 8.45
N PRO A 196 24.88 -8.73 8.53
CA PRO A 196 25.60 -8.14 9.67
C PRO A 196 24.69 -7.92 10.88
N TYR A 197 23.50 -8.48 10.92
CA TYR A 197 22.53 -8.40 12.02
C TYR A 197 21.93 -9.78 12.31
N GLY A 198 21.38 -9.94 13.51
CA GLY A 198 20.81 -11.23 13.94
C GLY A 198 19.48 -11.56 13.28
N ARG A 199 19.21 -12.86 13.10
CA ARG A 199 17.93 -13.39 12.59
C ARG A 199 16.73 -12.92 13.41
N GLU A 200 16.91 -12.77 14.72
CA GLU A 200 15.86 -12.27 15.62
C GLU A 200 15.44 -10.84 15.27
N LYS A 201 16.39 -9.92 15.06
CA LYS A 201 16.12 -8.56 14.62
C LYS A 201 15.43 -8.53 13.26
N ALA A 202 15.81 -9.44 12.36
CA ALA A 202 15.16 -9.58 11.05
C ALA A 202 13.70 -10.01 11.17
N ALA A 203 13.45 -11.09 11.93
CA ALA A 203 12.15 -11.74 12.01
C ALA A 203 11.17 -11.10 13.01
N TYR A 204 11.69 -10.65 14.15
CA TYR A 204 10.89 -10.21 15.30
C TYR A 204 11.37 -8.85 15.82
N PRO A 205 11.23 -7.79 15.02
CA PRO A 205 11.74 -6.46 15.37
C PRO A 205 11.06 -5.84 16.59
N LEU A 206 9.86 -6.30 16.97
CA LEU A 206 9.13 -5.92 18.18
C LEU A 206 8.50 -7.17 18.83
N GLU A 207 8.28 -7.13 20.14
CA GLU A 207 7.80 -8.29 20.89
C GLU A 207 6.44 -8.80 20.41
N TRP A 208 5.51 -7.91 20.11
CA TRP A 208 4.19 -8.31 19.62
C TRP A 208 4.23 -9.00 18.25
N VAL A 209 5.29 -8.79 17.45
CA VAL A 209 5.44 -9.48 16.16
C VAL A 209 5.54 -11.00 16.34
N ARG A 210 6.05 -11.49 17.48
CA ARG A 210 6.17 -12.93 17.76
C ARG A 210 4.82 -13.65 17.74
N THR A 211 3.79 -12.98 18.23
CA THR A 211 2.43 -13.55 18.30
C THR A 211 1.58 -13.28 17.06
N HIS A 212 2.03 -12.35 16.21
CA HIS A 212 1.30 -11.92 15.01
C HIS A 212 2.16 -12.04 13.74
N LYS A 213 3.19 -12.89 13.75
CA LYS A 213 4.12 -13.01 12.64
C LYS A 213 3.46 -13.58 11.40
N PHE A 214 3.61 -12.86 10.32
CA PHE A 214 3.37 -13.32 8.97
C PHE A 214 4.67 -13.19 8.17
N PHE A 215 5.18 -14.29 7.63
CA PHE A 215 6.37 -14.26 6.81
C PHE A 215 6.03 -13.93 5.36
N ALA A 216 6.74 -12.97 4.78
CA ALA A 216 6.66 -12.73 3.36
C ALA A 216 7.09 -13.99 2.59
N THR A 217 6.33 -14.32 1.54
CA THR A 217 6.61 -15.52 0.71
C THR A 217 7.74 -15.29 -0.30
N VAL A 218 8.04 -14.04 -0.61
CA VAL A 218 9.06 -13.64 -1.59
C VAL A 218 10.00 -12.62 -0.96
N ALA A 219 11.30 -12.82 -1.11
CA ALA A 219 12.33 -11.85 -0.74
C ALA A 219 12.27 -10.62 -1.64
N ARG A 220 13.15 -9.65 -1.42
CA ARG A 220 13.19 -8.42 -2.22
C ARG A 220 13.38 -8.71 -3.70
N VAL A 221 12.46 -8.19 -4.50
CA VAL A 221 12.51 -8.22 -5.96
C VAL A 221 13.21 -6.97 -6.48
N ASP A 222 14.03 -7.10 -7.51
CA ASP A 222 14.55 -5.97 -8.28
C ASP A 222 13.46 -5.47 -9.24
N GLU A 223 12.63 -4.57 -8.74
CA GLU A 223 11.50 -3.99 -9.49
C GLU A 223 12.01 -3.21 -10.72
N ALA A 224 13.13 -2.49 -10.58
CA ALA A 224 13.70 -1.71 -11.68
C ALA A 224 14.21 -2.60 -12.81
N TYR A 225 14.77 -3.75 -12.47
CA TYR A 225 15.14 -4.75 -13.47
C TYR A 225 13.90 -5.34 -14.15
N GLY A 226 12.89 -5.73 -13.36
CA GLY A 226 11.63 -6.26 -13.87
C GLY A 226 10.94 -5.32 -14.85
N ASP A 227 10.83 -4.04 -14.52
CA ASP A 227 10.20 -3.02 -15.36
C ASP A 227 10.93 -2.80 -16.69
N ARG A 228 12.25 -2.98 -16.71
CA ARG A 228 13.07 -2.85 -17.92
C ARG A 228 13.14 -4.13 -18.75
N ASN A 229 12.77 -5.26 -18.19
CA ASN A 229 12.89 -6.58 -18.79
C ASN A 229 11.55 -7.30 -18.76
N LEU A 230 10.57 -6.78 -19.50
CA LEU A 230 9.19 -7.29 -19.54
C LEU A 230 9.03 -8.63 -20.28
N ILE A 231 10.09 -9.13 -20.93
CA ILE A 231 10.04 -10.39 -21.67
C ILE A 231 10.23 -11.55 -20.69
N CYS A 232 9.28 -12.48 -20.70
CA CYS A 232 9.42 -13.73 -19.98
C CYS A 232 10.56 -14.57 -20.60
N THR A 233 11.54 -14.91 -19.77
CA THR A 233 12.66 -15.78 -20.15
C THR A 233 12.46 -17.21 -19.63
N CYS A 234 11.19 -17.63 -19.43
CA CYS A 234 10.89 -19.00 -19.04
C CYS A 234 11.48 -19.98 -20.06
N GLU A 235 12.08 -21.05 -19.56
CA GLU A 235 12.51 -22.17 -20.41
C GLU A 235 11.32 -22.69 -21.23
N PRO A 236 11.56 -23.15 -22.47
CA PRO A 236 10.51 -23.74 -23.27
C PRO A 236 9.95 -25.00 -22.58
N ILE A 237 8.69 -25.32 -22.86
CA ILE A 237 8.00 -26.41 -22.18
C ILE A 237 8.74 -27.76 -22.30
N GLU A 238 9.51 -27.94 -23.35
CA GLU A 238 10.35 -29.12 -23.61
C GLU A 238 11.45 -29.30 -22.56
N ALA A 239 11.83 -28.22 -21.85
CA ALA A 239 12.82 -28.30 -20.76
C ALA A 239 12.25 -28.94 -19.49
N TYR A 240 10.91 -29.05 -19.40
CA TYR A 240 10.17 -29.62 -18.24
C TYR A 240 9.56 -30.99 -18.56
N MET A 241 9.74 -31.51 -19.75
CA MET A 241 9.26 -32.82 -20.19
C MET A 241 10.39 -33.87 -20.13
#